data_8b5a5af0fbc377bd4e6aa101181b9aac
#
_entry.id   8b5a5af0fbc377bd4e6aa101181b9aac
#
_cell.length_a   1.000
_cell.length_b   1.000
_cell.length_c   1.000
_cell.angle_alpha   90.00
_cell.angle_beta   90.00
_cell.angle_gamma   90.00
#
_symmetry.space_group_name_H-M   'P 1'
#
loop_
_entity.id
_entity.type
_entity.pdbx_description
1 polymer ?
#
loop_
_entity_poly.entity_id
_entity_poly.type
_entity_poly.pdbx_seq_one_letter_code
_entity_poly.pdbx_strand_id
1 'polypeptide(L)'
;MNIDIQEQKGTYIAKLSGWLDTNEASQFLDDIKPLEAHIDKSIVLDCTDLEYVCSLALRGMLKLKKESAAKGGTLVLRNVKGEVQKILTMTGFIKLFDIE
;
A
#
# COMPACT_ATOMS: atom_id res chain seq x y z
N MET A 1 8.92 10.04 -2.85
CA MET A 1 8.49 8.90 -3.67
C MET A 1 7.32 9.31 -4.53
N ASN A 2 7.38 8.99 -5.81
CA ASN A 2 6.27 9.27 -6.71
C ASN A 2 5.34 8.07 -6.75
N ILE A 3 4.04 8.31 -6.59
CA ILE A 3 3.03 7.27 -6.66
C ILE A 3 2.15 7.57 -7.86
N ASP A 4 2.01 6.58 -8.74
CA ASP A 4 1.13 6.68 -9.89
C ASP A 4 -0.19 6.00 -9.54
N ILE A 5 -1.26 6.77 -9.49
CA ILE A 5 -2.59 6.27 -9.15
C ILE A 5 -3.45 6.29 -10.41
N GLN A 6 -3.98 5.13 -10.78
CA GLN A 6 -4.83 4.97 -11.95
C GLN A 6 -6.13 4.30 -11.54
N GLU A 7 -7.22 4.68 -12.20
CA GLU A 7 -8.52 4.06 -11.98
C GLU A 7 -8.85 3.19 -13.19
N GLN A 8 -9.26 1.94 -12.91
CA GLN A 8 -9.65 0.98 -13.93
C GLN A 8 -10.93 0.27 -13.48
N LYS A 9 -12.05 0.60 -14.10
CA LYS A 9 -13.33 -0.06 -13.82
C LYS A 9 -13.71 -0.05 -12.35
N GLY A 10 -13.52 1.10 -11.69
CA GLY A 10 -13.86 1.25 -10.27
C GLY A 10 -12.79 0.77 -9.31
N THR A 11 -11.66 0.27 -9.79
CA THR A 11 -10.52 -0.12 -8.98
C THR A 11 -9.43 0.94 -9.09
N TYR A 12 -8.93 1.39 -7.96
CA TYR A 12 -7.85 2.38 -7.90
C TYR A 12 -6.54 1.68 -7.64
N ILE A 13 -5.63 1.76 -8.60
CA ILE A 13 -4.33 1.08 -8.53
C ILE A 13 -3.25 2.11 -8.29
N ALA A 14 -2.55 1.99 -7.15
CA ALA A 14 -1.43 2.84 -6.81
C ALA A 14 -0.14 2.04 -7.01
N LYS A 15 0.69 2.47 -7.95
CA LYS A 15 1.97 1.82 -8.20
C LYS A 15 3.04 2.41 -7.30
N LEU A 16 3.62 1.55 -6.47
CA LEU A 16 4.70 1.92 -5.55
C LEU A 16 6.03 1.49 -6.17
N SER A 17 7.09 2.27 -5.93
CA SER A 17 8.40 1.93 -6.50
C SER A 17 9.53 2.38 -5.60
N GLY A 18 10.68 1.72 -5.74
CA GLY A 18 11.93 2.12 -5.11
C GLY A 18 12.04 1.74 -3.65
N TRP A 19 12.83 2.50 -2.91
CA TRP A 19 13.14 2.28 -1.49
C TRP A 19 12.27 3.18 -0.64
N LEU A 20 11.31 2.56 0.02
CA LEU A 20 10.40 3.29 0.90
C LEU A 20 10.95 3.18 2.33
N ASP A 21 12.03 3.91 2.58
CA ASP A 21 12.68 3.94 3.89
C ASP A 21 12.05 5.02 4.78
N THR A 22 12.62 5.20 5.99
CA THR A 22 12.07 6.15 6.95
C THR A 22 12.08 7.58 6.42
N ASN A 23 13.11 7.96 5.64
CA ASN A 23 13.20 9.30 5.08
C ASN A 23 12.10 9.57 4.05
N GLU A 24 11.73 8.55 3.28
CA GLU A 24 10.71 8.67 2.25
C GLU A 24 9.29 8.46 2.79
N ALA A 25 9.16 7.85 3.97
CA ALA A 25 7.86 7.46 4.50
C ALA A 25 6.92 8.64 4.72
N SER A 26 7.43 9.78 5.20
CA SER A 26 6.59 10.96 5.42
C SER A 26 5.96 11.45 4.12
N GLN A 27 6.75 11.51 3.06
CA GLN A 27 6.25 11.93 1.75
C GLN A 27 5.29 10.90 1.19
N PHE A 28 5.60 9.61 1.38
CA PHE A 28 4.71 8.55 0.96
C PHE A 28 3.33 8.65 1.61
N LEU A 29 3.28 8.92 2.91
CA LEU A 29 2.01 9.06 3.61
C LEU A 29 1.18 10.23 3.09
N ASP A 30 1.83 11.30 2.62
CA ASP A 30 1.13 12.38 1.94
C ASP A 30 0.70 11.97 0.54
N ASP A 31 1.53 11.22 -0.17
CA ASP A 31 1.26 10.82 -1.55
C ASP A 31 0.08 9.87 -1.67
N ILE A 32 -0.21 9.07 -0.63
CA ILE A 32 -1.34 8.14 -0.66
C ILE A 32 -2.66 8.78 -0.21
N LYS A 33 -2.64 10.01 0.29
CA LYS A 33 -3.86 10.69 0.74
C LYS A 33 -4.97 10.77 -0.31
N PRO A 34 -4.68 10.95 -1.61
CA PRO A 34 -5.74 10.92 -2.61
C PRO A 34 -6.57 9.65 -2.61
N LEU A 35 -6.02 8.53 -2.14
CA LEU A 35 -6.77 7.28 -2.04
C LEU A 35 -7.86 7.34 -0.98
N GLU A 36 -7.75 8.24 -0.01
CA GLU A 36 -8.78 8.39 1.04
C GLU A 36 -10.12 8.83 0.44
N ALA A 37 -10.10 9.54 -0.69
CA ALA A 37 -11.33 9.95 -1.38
C ALA A 37 -12.07 8.75 -2.00
N HIS A 38 -11.40 7.62 -2.14
CA HIS A 38 -11.93 6.41 -2.78
C HIS A 38 -11.89 5.20 -1.86
N ILE A 39 -11.92 5.47 -0.56
CA ILE A 39 -11.70 4.45 0.46
C ILE A 39 -12.81 3.40 0.50
N ASP A 40 -14.00 3.74 0.01
CA ASP A 40 -15.14 2.83 -0.10
C ASP A 40 -15.09 1.97 -1.37
N LYS A 41 -14.06 2.12 -2.17
CA LYS A 41 -13.88 1.41 -3.43
C LYS A 41 -12.85 0.29 -3.28
N SER A 42 -12.52 -0.34 -4.41
CA SER A 42 -11.47 -1.34 -4.47
C SER A 42 -10.13 -0.62 -4.70
N ILE A 43 -9.18 -0.83 -3.80
CA ILE A 43 -7.85 -0.23 -3.88
C ILE A 43 -6.81 -1.34 -4.01
N VAL A 44 -5.87 -1.17 -4.93
CA VAL A 44 -4.73 -2.08 -5.09
C VAL A 44 -3.46 -1.27 -4.93
N LEU A 45 -2.59 -1.70 -4.01
CA LEU A 45 -1.24 -1.17 -3.88
C LEU A 45 -0.33 -2.12 -4.65
N ASP A 46 0.12 -1.71 -5.81
CA ASP A 46 0.95 -2.53 -6.69
C ASP A 46 2.41 -2.39 -6.28
N CYS A 47 2.98 -3.48 -5.79
CA CYS A 47 4.34 -3.54 -5.26
C CYS A 47 5.35 -4.10 -6.25
N THR A 48 4.99 -4.19 -7.54
CA THR A 48 5.88 -4.79 -8.56
C THR A 48 7.27 -4.16 -8.52
N ASP A 49 7.35 -2.83 -8.44
CA ASP A 49 8.61 -2.10 -8.50
C ASP A 49 9.10 -1.64 -7.13
N LEU A 50 8.45 -2.07 -6.06
CA LEU A 50 8.85 -1.72 -4.70
C LEU A 50 9.99 -2.64 -4.27
N GLU A 51 11.11 -2.06 -3.84
CA GLU A 51 12.31 -2.82 -3.48
C GLU A 51 12.50 -2.95 -1.98
N TYR A 52 11.96 -2.02 -1.21
CA TYR A 52 12.08 -2.01 0.25
C TYR A 52 10.95 -1.19 0.85
N VAL A 53 10.49 -1.58 2.04
CA VAL A 53 9.46 -0.84 2.74
C VAL A 53 9.73 -0.88 4.25
N CYS A 54 9.68 0.28 4.91
CA CYS A 54 9.88 0.37 6.35
C CYS A 54 8.55 0.20 7.11
N SER A 55 8.65 -0.04 8.41
CA SER A 55 7.46 -0.27 9.23
C SER A 55 6.56 0.95 9.34
N LEU A 56 7.12 2.16 9.28
CA LEU A 56 6.31 3.39 9.31
C LEU A 56 5.38 3.46 8.11
N ALA A 57 5.91 3.14 6.92
CA ALA A 57 5.11 3.10 5.70
C ALA A 57 4.07 1.98 5.76
N LEU A 58 4.45 0.82 6.28
CA LEU A 58 3.52 -0.31 6.41
C LEU A 58 2.36 0.03 7.35
N ARG A 59 2.62 0.75 8.43
CA ARG A 59 1.57 1.18 9.34
C ARG A 59 0.60 2.15 8.67
N GLY A 60 1.11 3.03 7.82
CA GLY A 60 0.26 3.94 7.04
C GLY A 60 -0.62 3.19 6.06
N MET A 61 -0.06 2.19 5.38
CA MET A 61 -0.85 1.33 4.48
C MET A 61 -1.92 0.56 5.25
N LEU A 62 -1.58 0.05 6.43
CA LEU A 62 -2.52 -0.70 7.25
C LEU A 62 -3.66 0.19 7.74
N LYS A 63 -3.36 1.42 8.12
CA LYS A 63 -4.38 2.39 8.50
C LYS A 63 -5.36 2.60 7.36
N LEU A 64 -4.84 2.78 6.14
CA LEU A 64 -5.68 2.95 4.95
C LEU A 64 -6.56 1.72 4.72
N LYS A 65 -5.99 0.52 4.90
CA LYS A 65 -6.75 -0.73 4.76
C LYS A 65 -7.90 -0.80 5.76
N LYS A 66 -7.63 -0.45 7.01
CA LYS A 66 -8.66 -0.49 8.06
C LYS A 66 -9.77 0.52 7.79
N GLU A 67 -9.41 1.71 7.34
CA GLU A 67 -10.39 2.73 6.97
C GLU A 67 -11.24 2.28 5.78
N SER A 68 -10.61 1.64 4.81
CA SER A 68 -11.31 1.08 3.65
C SER A 68 -12.33 0.03 4.07
N ALA A 69 -11.91 -0.91 4.92
CA ALA A 69 -12.80 -1.96 5.41
C ALA A 69 -14.00 -1.38 6.17
N ALA A 70 -13.78 -0.33 6.95
CA ALA A 70 -14.84 0.32 7.72
C ALA A 70 -15.87 1.01 6.82
N LYS A 71 -15.51 1.35 5.59
CA LYS A 71 -16.38 2.02 4.61
C LYS A 71 -16.91 1.06 3.54
N GLY A 72 -16.69 -0.24 3.71
CA GLY A 72 -17.17 -1.25 2.76
C GLY A 72 -16.29 -1.44 1.54
N GLY A 73 -15.10 -0.86 1.54
CA GLY A 73 -14.13 -1.04 0.45
C GLY A 73 -13.18 -2.19 0.71
N THR A 74 -12.26 -2.38 -0.22
CA THR A 74 -11.20 -3.40 -0.10
C THR A 74 -9.86 -2.78 -0.44
N LEU A 75 -8.81 -3.28 0.19
CA LEU A 75 -7.45 -2.89 -0.14
C LEU A 75 -6.58 -4.14 -0.15
N VAL A 76 -5.90 -4.37 -1.27
CA VAL A 76 -5.00 -5.52 -1.42
C VAL A 76 -3.63 -5.05 -1.86
N LEU A 77 -2.61 -5.85 -1.51
CA LEU A 77 -1.25 -5.68 -2.01
C LEU A 77 -1.05 -6.66 -3.17
N ARG A 78 -0.53 -6.15 -4.27
CA ARG A 78 -0.31 -6.96 -5.49
C ARG A 78 1.19 -7.07 -5.78
N ASN A 79 1.59 -8.25 -6.23
CA ASN A 79 2.97 -8.51 -6.66
C ASN A 79 3.99 -8.31 -5.55
N VAL A 80 3.64 -8.73 -4.33
CA VAL A 80 4.57 -8.73 -3.21
C VAL A 80 5.59 -9.83 -3.43
N LYS A 81 6.86 -9.48 -3.46
CA LYS A 81 7.93 -10.42 -3.77
C LYS A 81 9.25 -9.96 -3.19
N GLY A 82 10.27 -10.85 -3.25
CA GLY A 82 11.63 -10.51 -2.88
C GLY A 82 11.75 -9.96 -1.48
N GLU A 83 12.50 -8.87 -1.34
CA GLU A 83 12.78 -8.26 -0.04
C GLU A 83 11.52 -7.75 0.64
N VAL A 84 10.57 -7.22 -0.12
CA VAL A 84 9.32 -6.72 0.46
C VAL A 84 8.53 -7.85 1.10
N GLN A 85 8.42 -9.00 0.43
CA GLN A 85 7.74 -10.16 0.99
C GLN A 85 8.44 -10.63 2.26
N LYS A 86 9.76 -10.65 2.26
CA LYS A 86 10.55 -11.05 3.42
C LYS A 86 10.30 -10.13 4.61
N ILE A 87 10.28 -8.82 4.37
CA ILE A 87 10.01 -7.84 5.41
C ILE A 87 8.61 -8.03 5.99
N LEU A 88 7.60 -8.20 5.15
CA LEU A 88 6.23 -8.43 5.59
C LEU A 88 6.14 -9.68 6.46
N THR A 89 6.83 -10.75 6.06
CA THR A 89 6.83 -12.01 6.79
C THR A 89 7.51 -11.84 8.15
N MET A 90 8.68 -11.22 8.18
CA MET A 90 9.48 -11.06 9.39
C MET A 90 8.81 -10.16 10.41
N THR A 91 8.11 -9.14 9.97
CA THR A 91 7.42 -8.19 10.86
C THR A 91 6.03 -8.66 11.26
N GLY A 92 5.51 -9.71 10.61
CA GLY A 92 4.15 -10.18 10.84
C GLY A 92 3.08 -9.40 10.10
N PHE A 93 3.43 -8.33 9.40
CA PHE A 93 2.45 -7.54 8.64
C PHE A 93 1.77 -8.36 7.54
N ILE A 94 2.43 -9.44 7.07
CA ILE A 94 1.85 -10.27 6.01
C ILE A 94 0.49 -10.84 6.40
N LYS A 95 0.25 -11.03 7.70
CA LYS A 95 -1.03 -11.55 8.20
C LYS A 95 -2.10 -10.47 8.31
N LEU A 96 -1.70 -9.21 8.21
CA LEU A 96 -2.61 -8.08 8.39
C LEU A 96 -3.12 -7.52 7.07
N PHE A 97 -2.51 -7.92 5.96
CA PHE A 97 -2.89 -7.47 4.63
C PHE A 97 -3.49 -8.60 3.81
N ASP A 98 -4.37 -8.25 2.89
CA ASP A 98 -4.83 -9.17 1.86
C ASP A 98 -3.81 -9.09 0.70
N ILE A 99 -3.24 -10.23 0.35
CA ILE A 99 -2.20 -10.33 -0.68
C ILE A 99 -2.82 -11.00 -1.91
N GLU A 100 -2.65 -10.33 -3.04
CA GLU A 100 -3.16 -10.82 -4.31
C GLU A 100 -2.06 -11.50 -5.13
#